data_2d1f5144a3544db9f13052da96daab28
#
_entry.id   2d1f5144a3544db9f13052da96daab28
#
_cell.length_a   1.000
_cell.length_b   1.000
_cell.length_c   1.000
_cell.angle_alpha   90.00
_cell.angle_beta   90.00
_cell.angle_gamma   90.00
#
_symmetry.space_group_name_H-M   'P 1'
#
loop_
_entity.id
_entity.type
_entity.pdbx_description
1 polymer ?
#
loop_
_entity_poly.entity_id
_entity_poly.type
_entity_poly.pdbx_seq_one_letter_code
_entity_poly.pdbx_strand_id
1 'polypeptide(L)' 'MNLAELNELRTMLYTLRGAMCEESEPTQQMVKESEEKTREFIARLEADYPDRKGLVGGMIAALDYLVKSGL' A
#
# COMPACT_ATOMS: atom_id res chain seq x y z
N MET A 1 8.83 9.61 -10.83
CA MET A 1 9.07 9.79 -9.37
C MET A 1 10.55 10.08 -9.16
N ASN A 2 10.88 11.14 -8.46
CA ASN A 2 12.26 11.48 -8.15
C ASN A 2 12.73 10.80 -6.85
N LEU A 3 14.03 10.93 -6.55
CA LEU A 3 14.63 10.29 -5.38
C LEU A 3 14.04 10.80 -4.05
N ALA A 4 13.74 12.09 -3.95
CA ALA A 4 13.16 12.67 -2.75
C ALA A 4 11.76 12.08 -2.47
N GLU A 5 10.91 11.97 -3.50
CA GLU A 5 9.59 11.38 -3.39
C GLU A 5 9.67 9.90 -3.00
N LEU A 6 10.62 9.16 -3.58
CA LEU A 6 10.84 7.76 -3.24
C LEU A 6 11.27 7.59 -1.79
N ASN A 7 12.14 8.47 -1.30
CA ASN A 7 12.58 8.44 0.10
C ASN A 7 11.44 8.76 1.06
N GLU A 8 10.54 9.66 0.71
CA GLU A 8 9.34 9.95 1.50
C GLU A 8 8.44 8.72 1.60
N LEU A 9 8.22 8.03 0.50
CA LEU A 9 7.42 6.79 0.49
C LEU A 9 8.07 5.69 1.35
N ARG A 10 9.39 5.54 1.26
CA ARG A 10 10.12 4.59 2.12
C ARG A 10 9.95 4.92 3.59
N THR A 11 10.04 6.20 3.95
CA THR A 11 9.85 6.64 5.33
C THR A 11 8.45 6.29 5.83
N MET A 12 7.43 6.54 5.02
CA MET A 12 6.05 6.16 5.34
C MET A 12 5.91 4.65 5.54
N LEU A 13 6.49 3.86 4.64
CA LEU A 13 6.47 2.40 4.74
C LEU A 13 7.09 1.90 6.04
N TYR A 14 8.29 2.38 6.37
CA TYR A 14 8.99 1.93 7.58
C TYR A 14 8.31 2.41 8.85
N THR A 15 7.70 3.59 8.82
CA THR A 15 6.91 4.11 9.94
C THR A 15 5.70 3.21 10.21
N LEU A 16 4.98 2.80 9.18
CA LEU A 16 3.83 1.90 9.32
C LEU A 16 4.27 0.51 9.81
N ARG A 17 5.36 -0.03 9.26
CA ARG A 17 5.88 -1.32 9.72
C ARG A 17 6.33 -1.28 11.17
N GLY A 18 6.98 -0.21 11.58
CA GLY A 18 7.39 -0.01 12.97
C GLY A 18 6.20 0.06 13.92
N ALA A 19 5.16 0.80 13.53
CA ALA A 19 3.93 0.89 14.30
C ALA A 19 3.26 -0.48 14.47
N MET A 20 3.28 -1.33 13.44
CA MET A 20 2.70 -2.67 13.51
C MET A 20 3.44 -3.58 14.49
N CYS A 21 4.73 -3.36 14.71
CA CYS A 21 5.49 -4.16 15.68
C CYS A 21 5.00 -3.98 17.12
N GLU A 22 4.30 -2.89 17.41
CA GLU A 22 3.75 -2.60 18.75
C GLU A 22 2.34 -3.14 18.93
N GLU A 23 1.71 -3.63 17.86
CA GLU A 23 0.36 -4.17 17.91
C GLU A 23 0.33 -5.61 18.43
N SER A 24 -0.85 -6.08 18.79
CA SER A 24 -1.05 -7.47 19.19
C SER A 24 -0.74 -8.43 18.04
N GLU A 25 -0.38 -9.67 18.35
CA GLU A 25 -0.12 -10.68 17.33
C GLU A 25 -1.31 -10.92 16.39
N PRO A 26 -2.57 -11.00 16.90
CA PRO A 26 -3.72 -11.12 16.00
C PRO A 26 -3.85 -9.95 15.02
N THR A 27 -3.59 -8.73 15.48
CA THR A 27 -3.63 -7.54 14.62
C THR A 27 -2.51 -7.59 13.58
N GLN A 28 -1.29 -7.94 13.98
CA GLN A 28 -0.18 -8.09 13.04
C GLN A 28 -0.48 -9.13 11.96
N GLN A 29 -1.12 -10.24 12.33
CA GLN A 29 -1.48 -11.30 11.40
C GLN A 29 -2.53 -10.81 10.38
N MET A 30 -3.55 -10.10 10.83
CA MET A 30 -4.57 -9.53 9.94
C MET A 30 -3.97 -8.55 8.94
N VAL A 31 -3.08 -7.67 9.39
CA VAL A 31 -2.40 -6.70 8.53
C VAL A 31 -1.54 -7.42 7.49
N LYS A 32 -0.80 -8.44 7.92
CA LYS A 32 0.04 -9.24 7.03
C LYS A 32 -0.77 -9.94 5.95
N GLU A 33 -1.90 -10.54 6.31
CA GLU A 33 -2.79 -11.21 5.36
C GLU A 33 -3.38 -10.22 4.36
N SER A 34 -3.80 -9.04 4.82
CA SER A 34 -4.34 -8.01 3.93
C SER A 34 -3.25 -7.46 2.99
N GLU A 35 -2.02 -7.33 3.48
CA GLU A 35 -0.88 -6.94 2.65
C GLU A 35 -0.61 -7.94 1.53
N GLU A 36 -0.65 -9.23 1.85
CA GLU A 36 -0.45 -10.30 0.86
C GLU A 36 -1.54 -10.30 -0.20
N LYS A 37 -2.80 -10.14 0.20
CA LYS A 37 -3.92 -10.05 -0.74
C LYS A 37 -3.81 -8.83 -1.65
N THR A 38 -3.35 -7.71 -1.08
CA THR A 38 -3.13 -6.49 -1.85
C THR A 38 -2.01 -6.67 -2.88
N ARG A 39 -0.93 -7.35 -2.51
CA ARG A 39 0.15 -7.65 -3.45
C ARG A 39 -0.32 -8.50 -4.63
N GLU A 40 -1.14 -9.51 -4.37
CA GLU A 40 -1.72 -10.35 -5.42
C GLU A 40 -2.60 -9.53 -6.36
N PHE A 41 -3.39 -8.62 -5.80
CA PHE A 41 -4.25 -7.73 -6.57
C PHE A 41 -3.42 -6.78 -7.44
N ILE A 42 -2.36 -6.18 -6.88
CA ILE A 42 -1.45 -5.32 -7.62
C ILE A 42 -0.77 -6.09 -8.77
N ALA A 43 -0.34 -7.32 -8.52
CA ALA A 43 0.27 -8.15 -9.55
C ALA A 43 -0.68 -8.38 -10.73
N ARG A 44 -1.97 -8.60 -10.46
CA ARG A 44 -2.98 -8.73 -11.51
C ARG A 44 -3.20 -7.43 -12.28
N LEU A 45 -3.23 -6.31 -11.58
CA LEU A 45 -3.35 -5.00 -12.23
C LEU A 45 -2.17 -4.74 -13.18
N GLU A 46 -0.96 -5.08 -12.76
CA GLU A 46 0.22 -4.90 -13.59
C GLU A 46 0.23 -5.86 -14.80
N ALA A 47 -0.32 -7.06 -14.64
CA ALA A 47 -0.45 -8.02 -15.74
C ALA A 47 -1.53 -7.60 -16.75
N ASP A 48 -2.64 -7.02 -16.28
CA ASP A 48 -3.78 -6.68 -17.12
C ASP A 48 -3.63 -5.35 -17.85
N TYR A 49 -2.83 -4.44 -17.31
CA TYR A 49 -2.69 -3.09 -17.86
C TYR A 49 -1.22 -2.73 -18.10
N PRO A 50 -0.86 -2.16 -19.25
CA PRO A 50 0.53 -1.88 -19.59
C PRO A 50 1.06 -0.63 -18.86
N ASP A 51 2.39 -0.50 -18.85
CA ASP A 51 3.09 0.71 -18.41
C ASP A 51 2.68 1.19 -17.02
N ARG A 52 2.41 0.25 -16.12
CA ARG A 52 2.00 0.53 -14.73
C ARG A 52 0.71 1.32 -14.59
N LYS A 53 -0.13 1.34 -15.63
CA LYS A 53 -1.41 2.06 -15.60
C LYS A 53 -2.37 1.47 -14.57
N GLY A 54 -2.36 0.15 -14.40
CA GLY A 54 -3.14 -0.52 -13.37
C GLY A 54 -2.72 -0.10 -11.97
N LEU A 55 -1.42 0.01 -11.72
CA LEU A 55 -0.89 0.45 -10.44
C LEU A 55 -1.30 1.89 -10.13
N VAL A 56 -1.20 2.77 -11.10
CA VAL A 56 -1.62 4.18 -10.96
C VAL A 56 -3.11 4.26 -10.60
N GLY A 57 -3.95 3.52 -11.31
CA GLY A 57 -5.39 3.47 -11.02
C GLY A 57 -5.68 2.95 -9.62
N GLY A 58 -4.98 1.92 -9.19
CA GLY A 58 -5.08 1.37 -7.84
C GLY A 58 -4.69 2.39 -6.77
N MET A 59 -3.62 3.14 -6.98
CA MET A 59 -3.19 4.19 -6.06
C MET A 59 -4.22 5.32 -5.97
N ILE A 60 -4.77 5.76 -7.11
CA ILE A 60 -5.81 6.79 -7.13
C ILE A 60 -7.02 6.32 -6.32
N ALA A 61 -7.47 5.10 -6.55
CA ALA A 61 -8.63 4.54 -5.83
C ALA A 61 -8.38 4.45 -4.32
N ALA A 62 -7.20 4.00 -3.92
CA ALA A 62 -6.84 3.90 -2.49
C ALA A 62 -6.78 5.27 -1.82
N LEU A 63 -6.15 6.24 -2.45
CA LEU A 63 -6.06 7.60 -1.92
C LEU A 63 -7.42 8.27 -1.84
N ASP A 64 -8.25 8.13 -2.88
CA ASP A 64 -9.61 8.65 -2.90
C ASP A 64 -10.45 8.07 -1.75
N TYR A 65 -10.36 6.76 -1.55
CA TYR A 65 -11.04 6.09 -0.45
C TYR A 65 -10.60 6.64 0.91
N LEU A 66 -9.28 6.79 1.13
CA LEU A 66 -8.74 7.30 2.39
C LEU A 66 -9.20 8.74 2.66
N VAL A 67 -9.18 9.59 1.64
CA VAL A 67 -9.65 10.98 1.76
C VAL A 67 -11.13 11.02 2.12
N LYS A 68 -11.97 10.24 1.45
CA LYS A 68 -13.42 10.22 1.70
C LYS A 68 -13.79 9.59 3.03
N SER A 69 -13.00 8.64 3.53
CA SER A 69 -13.25 8.00 4.82
C SER A 69 -12.74 8.82 6.01
N GLY A 70 -11.99 9.89 5.77
CA GLY A 70 -11.46 10.75 6.82
C GLY A 70 -10.26 10.20 7.58
N LEU A 71 -9.55 9.27 6.97
CA LEU A 71 -8.35 8.70 7.59
C LEU A 71 -7.15 9.62 7.46
#